data_d5f4fcf213c6fe4d397aa293270b3ca4
#
_entry.id   d5f4fcf213c6fe4d397aa293270b3ca4
#
_cell.length_a   1.000
_cell.length_b   1.000
_cell.length_c   1.000
_cell.angle_alpha   90.00
_cell.angle_beta   90.00
_cell.angle_gamma   90.00
#
_symmetry.space_group_name_H-M   'P 1'
#
loop_
_entity.id
_entity.type
_entity.pdbx_description
1 polymer ?
#
loop_
_entity_poly.entity_id
_entity_poly.type
_entity_poly.pdbx_seq_one_letter_code
_entity_poly.pdbx_strand_id
1 'polypeptide(L)'
;THLDHVGVAARREGISLMLDKVNELSGNLPVVVTGDFNASPESDVIKHVTDPSNLEHLTDARQASAIVYGPAWSFHDFGKIPYDKRPLIDYVFVRNGLKVLRYGVLAETENNAFLSDHAPILVTVE
;
A
#
# COMPACT_ATOMS: atom_id res chain seq x y z
N THR A 1 -3.04 -7.98 3.55
CA THR A 1 -2.36 -9.03 2.77
C THR A 1 -0.85 -8.91 2.84
N HIS A 2 -0.14 -9.96 2.42
CA HIS A 2 1.30 -9.95 2.20
C HIS A 2 1.58 -10.79 0.96
N LEU A 3 1.98 -10.14 -0.14
CA LEU A 3 2.23 -10.82 -1.41
C LEU A 3 3.64 -11.42 -1.47
N ASP A 4 3.83 -12.39 -2.34
CA ASP A 4 5.12 -13.04 -2.55
C ASP A 4 6.21 -12.04 -2.96
N HIS A 5 7.38 -12.10 -2.30
CA HIS A 5 8.48 -11.17 -2.54
C HIS A 5 9.37 -11.57 -3.74
N VAL A 6 9.27 -12.80 -4.25
CA VAL A 6 10.09 -13.33 -5.37
C VAL A 6 9.26 -13.46 -6.65
N GLY A 7 8.11 -14.14 -6.56
CA GLY A 7 7.33 -14.56 -7.72
C GLY A 7 6.47 -13.46 -8.33
N VAL A 8 6.85 -12.92 -9.48
CA VAL A 8 6.03 -11.93 -10.21
C VAL A 8 4.66 -12.50 -10.59
N ALA A 9 4.61 -13.75 -11.07
CA ALA A 9 3.36 -14.43 -11.39
C ALA A 9 2.48 -14.60 -10.15
N ALA A 10 3.07 -15.04 -9.01
CA ALA A 10 2.36 -15.19 -7.75
C ALA A 10 1.74 -13.87 -7.26
N ARG A 11 2.46 -12.75 -7.41
CA ARG A 11 1.90 -11.42 -7.08
C ARG A 11 0.71 -11.05 -7.97
N ARG A 12 0.79 -11.30 -9.28
CA ARG A 12 -0.32 -11.03 -10.22
C ARG A 12 -1.57 -11.83 -9.88
N GLU A 13 -1.41 -13.14 -9.71
CA GLU A 13 -2.52 -14.02 -9.32
C GLU A 13 -3.10 -13.65 -7.94
N GLY A 14 -2.23 -13.32 -6.99
CA GLY A 14 -2.63 -12.88 -5.65
C GLY A 14 -3.45 -11.59 -5.67
N ILE A 15 -3.09 -10.63 -6.53
CA ILE A 15 -3.84 -9.39 -6.72
C ILE A 15 -5.20 -9.66 -7.36
N SER A 16 -5.26 -10.46 -8.41
CA SER A 16 -6.53 -10.81 -9.06
C SER A 16 -7.48 -11.47 -8.07
N LEU A 17 -6.99 -12.47 -7.34
CA LEU A 17 -7.78 -13.12 -6.30
C LEU A 17 -8.24 -12.15 -5.19
N MET A 18 -7.39 -11.23 -4.78
CA MET A 18 -7.73 -10.22 -3.77
C MET A 18 -8.85 -9.30 -4.25
N LEU A 19 -8.75 -8.78 -5.48
CA LEU A 19 -9.77 -7.88 -6.06
C LEU A 19 -11.12 -8.61 -6.21
N ASP A 20 -11.10 -9.84 -6.74
CA ASP A 20 -12.29 -10.69 -6.83
C ASP A 20 -12.95 -10.88 -5.45
N LYS A 21 -12.15 -11.19 -4.42
CA LYS A 21 -12.66 -11.38 -3.06
C LYS A 21 -13.17 -10.09 -2.42
N VAL A 22 -12.50 -8.98 -2.63
CA VAL A 22 -12.99 -7.67 -2.19
C VAL A 22 -14.34 -7.38 -2.83
N ASN A 23 -14.47 -7.58 -4.13
CA ASN A 23 -15.72 -7.34 -4.85
C ASN A 23 -16.85 -8.27 -4.39
N GLU A 24 -16.57 -9.56 -4.24
CA GLU A 24 -17.53 -10.58 -3.76
C GLU A 24 -18.06 -10.25 -2.36
N LEU A 25 -17.16 -9.89 -1.44
CA LEU A 25 -17.49 -9.76 -0.02
C LEU A 25 -18.04 -8.39 0.37
N SER A 26 -17.59 -7.32 -0.30
CA SER A 26 -17.93 -5.95 0.12
C SER A 26 -19.19 -5.41 -0.55
N GLY A 27 -19.51 -5.83 -1.76
CA GLY A 27 -20.55 -5.18 -2.54
C GLY A 27 -20.32 -3.66 -2.60
N ASN A 28 -21.25 -2.88 -2.04
CA ASN A 28 -21.15 -1.41 -1.96
C ASN A 28 -20.66 -0.90 -0.58
N LEU A 29 -20.27 -1.78 0.33
CA LEU A 29 -19.77 -1.37 1.64
C LEU A 29 -18.38 -0.69 1.51
N PRO A 30 -18.08 0.29 2.37
CA PRO A 30 -16.76 0.89 2.43
C PRO A 30 -15.67 -0.16 2.64
N VAL A 31 -14.57 -0.05 1.89
CA VAL A 31 -13.46 -1.02 1.91
C VAL A 31 -12.15 -0.33 2.23
N VAL A 32 -11.37 -0.95 3.10
CA VAL A 32 -9.95 -0.66 3.31
C VAL A 32 -9.15 -1.94 3.09
N VAL A 33 -8.15 -1.89 2.21
CA VAL A 33 -7.21 -2.99 1.98
C VAL A 33 -5.82 -2.53 2.41
N THR A 34 -5.17 -3.29 3.26
CA THR A 34 -3.82 -2.98 3.76
C THR A 34 -2.87 -4.15 3.55
N GLY A 35 -1.58 -3.86 3.42
CA GLY A 35 -0.57 -4.92 3.40
C GLY A 35 0.74 -4.53 2.76
N ASP A 36 1.69 -5.47 2.85
CA ASP A 36 2.91 -5.50 2.06
C ASP A 36 2.60 -6.18 0.71
N PHE A 37 2.67 -5.40 -0.36
CA PHE A 37 2.41 -5.88 -1.71
C PHE A 37 3.68 -6.35 -2.42
N ASN A 38 4.86 -6.17 -1.80
CA ASN A 38 6.16 -6.49 -2.40
C ASN A 38 6.32 -5.98 -3.84
N ALA A 39 5.76 -4.81 -4.12
CA ALA A 39 5.66 -4.22 -5.44
C ALA A 39 5.70 -2.69 -5.35
N SER A 40 6.52 -2.05 -6.16
CA SER A 40 6.61 -0.59 -6.23
C SER A 40 5.42 0.04 -6.98
N PRO A 41 5.16 1.34 -6.80
CA PRO A 41 4.05 2.03 -7.46
C PRO A 41 4.06 1.93 -8.99
N GLU A 42 5.26 1.83 -9.60
CA GLU A 42 5.44 1.74 -11.03
C GLU A 42 5.23 0.32 -11.60
N SER A 43 5.10 -0.68 -10.72
CA SER A 43 4.91 -2.06 -11.14
C SER A 43 3.54 -2.31 -11.77
N ASP A 44 3.46 -3.28 -12.67
CA ASP A 44 2.20 -3.69 -13.30
C ASP A 44 1.15 -4.14 -12.27
N VAL A 45 1.60 -4.71 -11.16
CA VAL A 45 0.75 -5.17 -10.05
C VAL A 45 0.00 -3.99 -9.42
N ILE A 46 0.70 -2.93 -9.03
CA ILE A 46 0.08 -1.76 -8.39
C ILE A 46 -0.72 -0.95 -9.41
N LYS A 47 -0.23 -0.80 -10.64
CA LYS A 47 -0.99 -0.17 -11.72
C LYS A 47 -2.31 -0.88 -11.97
N HIS A 48 -2.35 -2.22 -11.96
CA HIS A 48 -3.58 -2.98 -12.13
C HIS A 48 -4.58 -2.74 -10.99
N VAL A 49 -4.11 -2.66 -9.73
CA VAL A 49 -4.96 -2.34 -8.57
C VAL A 49 -5.59 -0.97 -8.69
N THR A 50 -4.87 0.01 -9.23
CA THR A 50 -5.27 1.42 -9.23
C THR A 50 -5.79 1.92 -10.58
N ASP A 51 -5.86 1.07 -11.60
CA ASP A 51 -6.31 1.43 -12.94
C ASP A 51 -7.81 1.77 -12.95
N PRO A 52 -8.21 3.02 -13.21
CA PRO A 52 -9.63 3.42 -13.23
C PRO A 52 -10.47 2.71 -14.30
N SER A 53 -9.84 2.12 -15.33
CA SER A 53 -10.54 1.31 -16.33
C SER A 53 -10.95 -0.07 -15.81
N ASN A 54 -10.35 -0.53 -14.73
CA ASN A 54 -10.75 -1.73 -14.01
C ASN A 54 -11.91 -1.42 -13.08
N LEU A 55 -13.06 -2.05 -13.27
CA LEU A 55 -14.26 -1.85 -12.42
C LEU A 55 -14.03 -2.23 -10.95
N GLU A 56 -13.02 -3.05 -10.68
CA GLU A 56 -12.66 -3.50 -9.34
C GLU A 56 -11.51 -2.70 -8.71
N HIS A 57 -11.05 -1.64 -9.38
CA HIS A 57 -9.91 -0.86 -8.90
C HIS A 57 -10.12 -0.30 -7.49
N LEU A 58 -9.00 -0.12 -6.81
CA LEU A 58 -8.92 0.54 -5.52
C LEU A 58 -8.18 1.87 -5.65
N THR A 59 -8.49 2.79 -4.76
CA THR A 59 -7.81 4.09 -4.70
C THR A 59 -6.65 4.02 -3.71
N ASP A 60 -5.45 4.37 -4.15
CA ASP A 60 -4.28 4.50 -3.28
C ASP A 60 -4.46 5.68 -2.31
N ALA A 61 -4.47 5.40 -1.01
CA ALA A 61 -4.66 6.40 0.02
C ALA A 61 -3.59 7.49 -0.01
N ARG A 62 -2.34 7.17 -0.39
CA ARG A 62 -1.28 8.17 -0.51
C ARG A 62 -1.59 9.19 -1.61
N GLN A 63 -2.06 8.72 -2.76
CA GLN A 63 -2.39 9.58 -3.90
C GLN A 63 -3.68 10.38 -3.68
N ALA A 64 -4.65 9.79 -2.98
CA ALA A 64 -5.93 10.45 -2.69
C ALA A 64 -5.85 11.48 -1.56
N SER A 65 -4.83 11.42 -0.72
CA SER A 65 -4.71 12.31 0.44
C SER A 65 -4.22 13.70 0.06
N ALA A 66 -4.90 14.73 0.55
CA ALA A 66 -4.42 16.11 0.45
C ALA A 66 -3.26 16.43 1.42
N ILE A 67 -3.11 15.64 2.48
CA ILE A 67 -2.08 15.80 3.50
C ILE A 67 -1.25 14.53 3.56
N VAL A 68 0.00 14.62 3.12
CA VAL A 68 0.96 13.52 3.14
C VAL A 68 2.14 13.89 4.02
N TYR A 69 2.46 13.03 5.00
CA TYR A 69 3.59 13.16 5.92
C TYR A 69 4.59 12.01 5.74
N GLY A 70 5.85 12.28 6.02
CA GLY A 70 6.93 11.29 6.00
C GLY A 70 7.49 11.01 4.61
N PRO A 71 8.39 10.01 4.51
CA PRO A 71 9.09 9.71 3.27
C PRO A 71 8.21 9.03 2.21
N ALA A 72 8.77 8.89 1.00
CA ALA A 72 8.12 8.19 -0.11
C ALA A 72 8.50 6.70 -0.19
N TRP A 73 8.92 6.11 0.90
CA TRP A 73 9.29 4.70 1.02
C TRP A 73 8.69 4.10 2.30
N SER A 74 8.55 2.78 2.34
CA SER A 74 8.08 2.06 3.53
C SER A 74 9.04 0.96 4.00
N PHE A 75 9.88 0.42 3.12
CA PHE A 75 10.84 -0.63 3.46
C PHE A 75 12.27 -0.12 3.50
N HIS A 76 13.05 -0.48 4.53
CA HIS A 76 14.40 0.02 4.75
C HIS A 76 15.38 -1.02 5.30
N ASP A 77 14.94 -2.27 5.55
CA ASP A 77 15.75 -3.37 6.07
C ASP A 77 16.60 -2.93 7.30
N PHE A 78 15.93 -2.47 8.36
CA PHE A 78 16.57 -1.94 9.57
C PHE A 78 17.62 -0.85 9.28
N GLY A 79 17.39 -0.04 8.26
CA GLY A 79 18.28 1.05 7.85
C GLY A 79 19.45 0.65 6.96
N LYS A 80 19.57 -0.62 6.56
CA LYS A 80 20.66 -1.10 5.69
C LYS A 80 20.54 -0.59 4.25
N ILE A 81 19.30 -0.38 3.77
CA ILE A 81 19.08 0.15 2.42
C ILE A 81 19.37 1.66 2.45
N PRO A 82 20.23 2.18 1.54
CA PRO A 82 20.47 3.61 1.39
C PRO A 82 19.15 4.38 1.22
N TYR A 83 19.03 5.56 1.82
CA TYR A 83 17.79 6.32 1.91
C TYR A 83 17.11 6.55 0.54
N ASP A 84 17.91 6.88 -0.47
CA ASP A 84 17.48 7.16 -1.85
C ASP A 84 17.08 5.90 -2.65
N LYS A 85 17.27 4.71 -2.09
CA LYS A 85 16.97 3.41 -2.74
C LYS A 85 15.87 2.62 -2.04
N ARG A 86 15.31 3.16 -0.96
CA ARG A 86 14.26 2.51 -0.20
C ARG A 86 12.96 2.50 -0.99
N PRO A 87 12.32 1.33 -1.20
CA PRO A 87 11.07 1.25 -1.95
C PRO A 87 9.83 1.54 -1.08
N LEU A 88 8.76 1.99 -1.72
CA LEU A 88 7.41 1.92 -1.18
C LEU A 88 6.80 0.60 -1.64
N ILE A 89 6.50 -0.31 -0.71
CA ILE A 89 5.91 -1.63 -0.99
C ILE A 89 4.70 -1.95 -0.10
N ASP A 90 4.47 -1.12 0.91
CA ASP A 90 3.31 -1.21 1.80
C ASP A 90 2.26 -0.18 1.38
N TYR A 91 1.00 -0.60 1.37
CA TYR A 91 -0.09 0.24 0.88
C TYR A 91 -1.32 0.19 1.80
N VAL A 92 -2.07 1.27 1.74
CA VAL A 92 -3.46 1.34 2.17
C VAL A 92 -4.28 1.78 0.96
N PHE A 93 -5.17 0.93 0.51
CA PHE A 93 -6.12 1.23 -0.54
C PHE A 93 -7.53 1.39 0.04
N VAL A 94 -8.33 2.23 -0.59
CA VAL A 94 -9.73 2.48 -0.19
C VAL A 94 -10.67 2.34 -1.38
N ARG A 95 -11.95 2.05 -1.11
CA ARG A 95 -13.02 1.96 -2.12
C ARG A 95 -14.38 2.28 -1.51
N ASN A 96 -15.38 2.49 -2.38
CA ASN A 96 -16.79 2.67 -2.03
C ASN A 96 -17.03 3.88 -1.12
N GLY A 97 -16.57 5.05 -1.57
CA GLY A 97 -16.90 6.33 -0.97
C GLY A 97 -16.09 6.76 0.26
N LEU A 98 -15.12 5.95 0.70
CA LEU A 98 -14.20 6.38 1.74
C LEU A 98 -13.34 7.55 1.24
N LYS A 99 -13.35 8.62 2.01
CA LYS A 99 -12.51 9.79 1.78
C LYS A 99 -11.25 9.72 2.63
N VAL A 100 -10.10 9.83 1.99
CA VAL A 100 -8.80 9.87 2.68
C VAL A 100 -8.52 11.30 3.13
N LEU A 101 -8.40 11.51 4.43
CA LEU A 101 -8.12 12.82 5.01
C LEU A 101 -6.63 13.07 5.19
N ARG A 102 -5.89 12.06 5.64
CA ARG A 102 -4.45 12.13 5.92
C ARG A 102 -3.79 10.79 5.62
N TYR A 103 -2.55 10.87 5.16
CA TYR A 103 -1.67 9.73 4.98
C TYR A 103 -0.29 10.05 5.58
N GLY A 104 0.31 9.12 6.28
CA GLY A 104 1.65 9.29 6.83
C GLY A 104 2.44 7.99 6.81
N VAL A 105 3.75 8.11 6.52
CA VAL A 105 4.74 7.07 6.77
C VAL A 105 5.55 7.48 7.99
N LEU A 106 5.46 6.70 9.05
CA LEU A 106 6.07 7.00 10.36
C LEU A 106 7.47 6.36 10.40
N ALA A 107 8.47 7.10 9.92
CA ALA A 107 9.83 6.61 9.76
C ALA A 107 10.75 7.02 10.94
N GLU A 108 10.16 7.33 12.07
CA GLU A 108 10.87 7.68 13.29
C GLU A 108 11.63 6.48 13.87
N THR A 109 12.73 6.77 14.54
CA THR A 109 13.53 5.77 15.26
C THR A 109 13.38 5.94 16.76
N GLU A 110 13.50 4.85 17.49
CA GLU A 110 13.59 4.86 18.95
C GLU A 110 15.03 4.59 19.37
N ASN A 111 15.64 5.51 20.13
CA ASN A 111 17.05 5.40 20.55
C ASN A 111 18.03 5.14 19.38
N ASN A 112 17.81 5.80 18.24
CA ASN A 112 18.56 5.61 16.99
C ASN A 112 18.47 4.20 16.38
N ALA A 113 17.44 3.43 16.72
CA ALA A 113 17.17 2.12 16.15
C ALA A 113 15.79 2.07 15.49
N PHE A 114 15.67 1.36 14.40
CA PHE A 114 14.39 1.01 13.82
C PHE A 114 13.79 -0.20 14.55
N LEU A 115 12.51 -0.13 14.89
CA LEU A 115 11.79 -1.21 15.60
C LEU A 115 11.29 -2.31 14.66
N SER A 116 11.28 -2.06 13.35
CA SER A 116 10.92 -2.99 12.28
C SER A 116 11.83 -2.71 11.09
N ASP A 117 11.84 -3.58 10.12
CA ASP A 117 12.45 -3.37 8.80
C ASP A 117 11.54 -2.56 7.85
N HIS A 118 10.27 -2.37 8.23
CA HIS A 118 9.31 -1.49 7.58
C HIS A 118 8.95 -0.30 8.46
N ALA A 119 8.62 0.83 7.84
CA ALA A 119 8.02 1.98 8.49
C ALA A 119 6.48 1.83 8.51
N PRO A 120 5.81 2.07 9.65
CA PRO A 120 4.35 2.03 9.73
C PRO A 120 3.69 3.06 8.81
N ILE A 121 2.54 2.69 8.24
CA ILE A 121 1.68 3.60 7.50
C ILE A 121 0.44 3.92 8.33
N LEU A 122 0.13 5.20 8.48
CA LEU A 122 -1.05 5.69 9.16
C LEU A 122 -1.96 6.43 8.17
N VAL A 123 -3.22 6.05 8.13
CA VAL A 123 -4.22 6.70 7.28
C VAL A 123 -5.46 7.06 8.09
N THR A 124 -5.95 8.27 7.90
CA THR A 124 -7.24 8.72 8.45
C THR A 124 -8.26 8.78 7.33
N VAL A 125 -9.38 8.09 7.50
CA VAL A 125 -10.50 8.05 6.54
C VAL A 125 -11.81 8.52 7.17
N GLU A 126 -12.72 8.99 6.32
CA GLU A 126 -14.08 9.42 6.67
C GLU A 126 -15.10 8.74 5.76
#